data_b9ecfeee2c87f531b79edba70f13d752
#
_entry.id   b9ecfeee2c87f531b79edba70f13d752
#
_cell.length_a   1.000
_cell.length_b   1.000
_cell.length_c   1.000
_cell.angle_alpha   90.00
_cell.angle_beta   90.00
_cell.angle_gamma   90.00
#
_symmetry.space_group_name_H-M   'P 1'
#
loop_
_entity.id
_entity.type
_entity.pdbx_description
1 polymer ?
#
loop_
_entity_poly.entity_id
_entity_poly.type
_entity_poly.pdbx_seq_one_letter_code
_entity_poly.pdbx_strand_id
1 'polypeptide(L)'
;MSYSSRKTICLPVGYSLEFGGITREESQSSGRVILIFLICIVFAYLVMVALYESLLIPLAVMLSVPFGLAGSLLFAKLFGVENNIYMQIGMVMLVGLLSKTAILLTDYALQARKEGLSLVRSALSSAKVRLRPILMTSLTMIIGMLPLMFASGVGANGSRTIGVCVVGGMLFGTLGLLLSVPVLFVVFQKIQERVSKKKTVQ
;
A
#
# COMPACT_ATOMS: atom_id res chain seq x y z
N MET A 1 17.78 8.64 -9.81
CA MET A 1 18.89 8.45 -10.75
C MET A 1 18.55 9.25 -11.99
N SER A 2 19.36 10.22 -12.31
CA SER A 2 19.13 11.38 -13.16
C SER A 2 18.65 11.04 -14.57
N TYR A 3 17.49 11.56 -14.95
CA TYR A 3 17.03 11.57 -16.35
C TYR A 3 17.83 12.63 -17.12
N SER A 4 19.08 12.30 -17.43
CA SER A 4 19.95 13.12 -18.28
C SER A 4 20.19 12.41 -19.61
N SER A 5 19.14 12.23 -20.38
CA SER A 5 19.29 12.07 -21.83
C SER A 5 18.80 13.36 -22.49
N ARG A 6 19.57 14.43 -22.30
CA ARG A 6 19.48 15.61 -23.15
C ARG A 6 19.88 15.21 -24.56
N LYS A 7 18.91 14.77 -25.38
CA LYS A 7 19.04 15.02 -26.79
C LYS A 7 19.00 16.55 -26.93
N THR A 8 20.15 17.15 -27.12
CA THR A 8 20.32 18.54 -27.52
C THR A 8 19.64 18.70 -28.88
N ILE A 9 18.35 18.99 -28.86
CA ILE A 9 17.62 19.42 -30.05
C ILE A 9 18.06 20.87 -30.23
N CYS A 10 18.95 21.12 -31.18
CA CYS A 10 19.30 22.47 -31.60
C CYS A 10 18.07 23.10 -32.27
N LEU A 11 17.32 23.87 -31.49
CA LEU A 11 16.21 24.67 -32.00
C LEU A 11 16.75 25.98 -32.60
N PRO A 12 16.18 26.45 -33.73
CA PRO A 12 16.48 27.77 -34.28
C PRO A 12 16.18 28.87 -33.22
N VAL A 13 16.89 30.00 -33.34
CA VAL A 13 16.70 31.14 -32.45
C VAL A 13 15.24 31.64 -32.56
N GLY A 14 14.54 31.64 -31.41
CA GLY A 14 13.13 32.06 -31.32
C GLY A 14 12.13 30.96 -31.04
N TYR A 15 12.54 29.69 -30.96
CA TYR A 15 11.68 28.57 -30.57
C TYR A 15 11.99 28.11 -29.16
N SER A 16 10.95 27.98 -28.34
CA SER A 16 11.02 27.35 -27.01
C SER A 16 10.31 26.01 -26.99
N LEU A 17 10.91 25.00 -26.37
CA LEU A 17 10.26 23.72 -26.12
C LEU A 17 9.34 23.86 -24.89
N GLU A 18 8.06 23.83 -25.09
CA GLU A 18 7.09 23.61 -24.02
C GLU A 18 6.68 22.12 -23.99
N PHE A 19 6.91 21.49 -22.85
CA PHE A 19 6.38 20.16 -22.62
C PHE A 19 4.86 20.28 -22.37
N GLY A 20 4.06 19.69 -23.25
CA GLY A 20 2.60 19.67 -23.12
C GLY A 20 2.10 18.38 -22.47
N GLY A 21 0.87 18.41 -21.93
CA GLY A 21 0.18 17.25 -21.40
C GLY A 21 0.84 16.62 -20.16
N ILE A 22 0.84 15.30 -20.11
CA ILE A 22 1.28 14.49 -18.95
C ILE A 22 2.75 14.75 -18.57
N THR A 23 3.63 15.02 -19.54
CA THR A 23 5.05 15.31 -19.29
C THR A 23 5.26 16.59 -18.50
N ARG A 24 4.43 17.61 -18.72
CA ARG A 24 4.45 18.86 -17.96
C ARG A 24 3.96 18.62 -16.52
N GLU A 25 2.90 17.86 -16.36
CA GLU A 25 2.38 17.49 -15.04
C GLU A 25 3.37 16.64 -14.27
N GLU A 26 4.06 15.71 -14.90
CA GLU A 26 5.08 14.87 -14.29
C GLU A 26 6.29 15.67 -13.79
N SER A 27 6.72 16.69 -14.55
CA SER A 27 7.82 17.59 -14.14
C SER A 27 7.46 18.54 -13.00
N GLN A 28 6.20 18.98 -12.91
CA GLN A 28 5.70 19.90 -11.88
C GLN A 28 5.15 19.18 -10.64
N SER A 29 4.83 17.90 -10.74
CA SER A 29 4.04 17.17 -9.75
C SER A 29 4.86 16.52 -8.64
N SER A 30 6.16 16.33 -8.80
CA SER A 30 6.97 15.52 -7.86
C SER A 30 6.82 15.94 -6.39
N GLY A 31 6.73 17.23 -6.09
CA GLY A 31 6.54 17.71 -4.72
C GLY A 31 5.08 17.62 -4.23
N ARG A 32 4.12 17.86 -5.12
CA ARG A 32 2.69 17.85 -4.80
C ARG A 32 2.18 16.43 -4.54
N VAL A 33 2.69 15.45 -5.26
CA VAL A 33 2.29 14.03 -5.10
C VAL A 33 2.71 13.49 -3.75
N ILE A 34 3.90 13.83 -3.25
CA ILE A 34 4.34 13.44 -1.92
C ILE A 34 3.40 14.02 -0.84
N LEU A 35 3.00 15.28 -0.99
CA LEU A 35 2.07 15.92 -0.06
C LEU A 35 0.70 15.24 -0.07
N ILE A 36 0.15 14.94 -1.25
CA ILE A 36 -1.14 14.24 -1.40
C ILE A 36 -1.05 12.85 -0.78
N PHE A 37 0.03 12.12 -1.03
CA PHE A 37 0.26 10.79 -0.47
C PHE A 37 0.31 10.83 1.06
N LEU A 38 0.99 11.81 1.63
CA LEU A 38 1.08 12.01 3.08
C LEU A 38 -0.29 12.33 3.69
N ILE A 39 -1.06 13.21 3.05
CA ILE A 39 -2.43 13.54 3.47
C ILE A 39 -3.33 12.30 3.43
N CYS A 40 -3.24 11.49 2.36
CA CYS A 40 -4.00 10.24 2.25
C CYS A 40 -3.67 9.26 3.38
N ILE A 41 -2.39 9.11 3.70
CA ILE A 41 -1.95 8.23 4.80
C ILE A 41 -2.47 8.73 6.15
N VAL A 42 -2.35 10.03 6.42
CA VAL A 42 -2.86 10.64 7.67
C VAL A 42 -4.36 10.47 7.78
N PHE A 43 -5.09 10.75 6.70
CA PHE A 43 -6.55 10.60 6.68
C PHE A 43 -6.97 9.14 6.89
N ALA A 44 -6.34 8.20 6.21
CA ALA A 44 -6.59 6.78 6.40
C ALA A 44 -6.32 6.33 7.84
N TYR A 45 -5.24 6.84 8.45
CA TYR A 45 -4.93 6.58 9.85
C TYR A 45 -6.00 7.12 10.79
N LEU A 46 -6.45 8.36 10.59
CA LEU A 46 -7.51 8.98 11.42
C LEU A 46 -8.83 8.20 11.34
N VAL A 47 -9.22 7.78 10.14
CA VAL A 47 -10.43 6.95 9.96
C VAL A 47 -10.30 5.62 10.70
N MET A 48 -9.12 4.98 10.66
CA MET A 48 -8.89 3.74 11.39
C MET A 48 -8.87 3.96 12.91
N VAL A 49 -8.30 5.06 13.40
CA VAL A 49 -8.35 5.43 14.82
C VAL A 49 -9.79 5.59 15.29
N ALA A 50 -10.63 6.26 14.50
CA ALA A 50 -12.05 6.41 14.79
C ALA A 50 -12.80 5.07 14.83
N LEU A 51 -12.44 4.15 13.91
CA LEU A 51 -13.08 2.84 13.83
C LEU A 51 -12.70 1.91 15.00
N TYR A 52 -11.44 1.95 15.42
CA TYR A 52 -10.94 1.05 16.47
C TYR A 52 -10.95 1.65 17.88
N GLU A 53 -11.32 2.92 18.02
CA GLU A 53 -11.26 3.66 19.30
C GLU A 53 -9.92 3.49 20.01
N SER A 54 -8.85 3.30 19.24
CA SER A 54 -7.50 3.02 19.72
C SER A 54 -6.47 3.63 18.78
N LEU A 55 -5.42 4.22 19.34
CA LEU A 55 -4.30 4.78 18.58
C LEU A 55 -3.26 3.73 18.18
N LEU A 56 -3.15 2.65 18.94
CA LEU A 56 -2.05 1.67 18.76
C LEU A 56 -2.37 0.61 17.71
N ILE A 57 -3.62 0.18 17.60
CA ILE A 57 -4.03 -0.88 16.67
C ILE A 57 -3.90 -0.42 15.21
N PRO A 58 -4.36 0.78 14.83
CA PRO A 58 -4.17 1.29 13.46
C PRO A 58 -2.69 1.42 13.07
N LEU A 59 -1.82 1.69 14.03
CA LEU A 59 -0.39 1.76 13.77
C LEU A 59 0.19 0.41 13.32
N ALA A 60 -0.30 -0.70 13.89
CA ALA A 60 0.08 -2.05 13.45
C ALA A 60 -0.30 -2.30 11.98
N VAL A 61 -1.50 -1.87 11.59
CA VAL A 61 -1.98 -1.97 10.21
C VAL A 61 -1.13 -1.13 9.27
N MET A 62 -0.88 0.14 9.62
CA MET A 62 -0.07 1.04 8.80
C MET A 62 1.37 0.55 8.61
N LEU A 63 1.95 -0.06 9.63
CA LEU A 63 3.32 -0.58 9.58
C LEU A 63 3.46 -1.80 8.65
N SER A 64 2.36 -2.43 8.27
CA SER A 64 2.35 -3.54 7.31
C SER A 64 2.31 -3.08 5.84
N VAL A 65 1.86 -1.85 5.56
CA VAL A 65 1.75 -1.30 4.20
C VAL A 65 3.10 -1.20 3.46
N PRO A 66 4.21 -0.81 4.09
CA PRO A 66 5.52 -0.75 3.44
C PRO A 66 5.97 -2.04 2.74
N PHE A 67 5.54 -3.22 3.22
CA PHE A 67 5.85 -4.49 2.56
C PHE A 67 5.24 -4.56 1.15
N GLY A 68 4.03 -4.05 0.96
CA GLY A 68 3.40 -3.97 -0.34
C GLY A 68 4.06 -2.94 -1.25
N LEU A 69 4.42 -1.79 -0.72
CA LEU A 69 5.14 -0.78 -1.47
C LEU A 69 6.53 -1.27 -1.91
N ALA A 70 7.25 -1.96 -1.05
CA ALA A 70 8.51 -2.60 -1.39
C ALA A 70 8.33 -3.65 -2.51
N GLY A 71 7.27 -4.47 -2.43
CA GLY A 71 6.91 -5.43 -3.47
C GLY A 71 6.61 -4.78 -4.82
N SER A 72 5.87 -3.66 -4.83
CA SER A 72 5.58 -2.92 -6.05
C SER A 72 6.83 -2.35 -6.70
N LEU A 73 7.73 -1.76 -5.91
CA LEU A 73 9.00 -1.23 -6.40
C LEU A 73 9.93 -2.32 -6.94
N LEU A 74 9.98 -3.46 -6.25
CA LEU A 74 10.76 -4.62 -6.70
C LEU A 74 10.26 -5.11 -8.05
N PHE A 75 8.95 -5.24 -8.21
CA PHE A 75 8.34 -5.72 -9.45
C PHE A 75 8.50 -4.72 -10.59
N ALA A 76 8.36 -3.42 -10.30
CA ALA A 76 8.61 -2.36 -11.28
C ALA A 76 10.05 -2.42 -11.81
N LYS A 77 11.03 -2.66 -10.93
CA LYS A 77 12.43 -2.81 -11.31
C LYS A 77 12.67 -4.07 -12.16
N LEU A 78 12.01 -5.19 -11.83
CA LEU A 78 12.10 -6.45 -12.60
C LEU A 78 11.54 -6.28 -14.02
N PHE A 79 10.44 -5.56 -14.19
CA PHE A 79 9.80 -5.34 -15.48
C PHE A 79 10.32 -4.11 -16.23
N GLY A 80 11.35 -3.43 -15.70
CA GLY A 80 11.92 -2.25 -16.32
C GLY A 80 10.97 -1.06 -16.45
N VAL A 81 9.99 -0.97 -15.55
CA VAL A 81 9.01 0.12 -15.54
C VAL A 81 9.59 1.30 -14.75
N GLU A 82 9.59 2.48 -15.37
CA GLU A 82 10.06 3.70 -14.73
C GLU A 82 9.03 4.25 -13.73
N ASN A 83 9.53 4.93 -12.70
CA ASN A 83 8.68 5.60 -11.72
C ASN A 83 8.07 6.86 -12.34
N ASN A 84 6.85 6.73 -12.80
CA ASN A 84 6.03 7.76 -13.42
C ASN A 84 4.77 8.03 -12.57
N ILE A 85 3.96 9.00 -12.99
CA ILE A 85 2.71 9.37 -12.30
C ILE A 85 1.74 8.18 -12.16
N TYR A 86 1.71 7.28 -13.13
CA TYR A 86 0.87 6.08 -13.11
C TYR A 86 1.30 5.08 -12.04
N MET A 87 2.61 4.96 -11.79
CA MET A 87 3.11 4.14 -10.71
C MET A 87 2.73 4.70 -9.33
N GLN A 88 2.76 6.02 -9.18
CA GLN A 88 2.36 6.68 -7.95
C GLN A 88 0.87 6.48 -7.66
N ILE A 89 0.00 6.57 -8.69
CA ILE A 89 -1.43 6.24 -8.60
C ILE A 89 -1.61 4.77 -8.20
N GLY A 90 -0.87 3.85 -8.82
CA GLY A 90 -0.88 2.43 -8.47
C GLY A 90 -0.48 2.17 -7.02
N MET A 91 0.52 2.88 -6.50
CA MET A 91 0.93 2.77 -5.10
C MET A 91 -0.16 3.27 -4.13
N VAL A 92 -0.83 4.38 -4.42
CA VAL A 92 -1.95 4.88 -3.60
C VAL A 92 -3.10 3.87 -3.58
N MET A 93 -3.46 3.32 -4.74
CA MET A 93 -4.47 2.26 -4.85
C MET A 93 -4.08 1.02 -4.04
N LEU A 94 -2.81 0.62 -4.11
CA LEU A 94 -2.27 -0.52 -3.37
C LEU A 94 -2.38 -0.34 -1.85
N VAL A 95 -2.08 0.86 -1.34
CA VAL A 95 -2.24 1.18 0.09
C VAL A 95 -3.67 0.91 0.54
N GLY A 96 -4.68 1.35 -0.23
CA GLY A 96 -6.08 1.11 0.08
C GLY A 96 -6.45 -0.38 0.09
N LEU A 97 -5.98 -1.14 -0.90
CA LEU A 97 -6.25 -2.57 -1.00
C LEU A 97 -5.63 -3.38 0.14
N LEU A 98 -4.38 -3.09 0.49
CA LEU A 98 -3.68 -3.75 1.59
C LEU A 98 -4.24 -3.36 2.96
N SER A 99 -4.56 -2.08 3.16
CA SER A 99 -5.18 -1.61 4.41
C SER A 99 -6.51 -2.32 4.66
N LYS A 100 -7.36 -2.46 3.65
CA LYS A 100 -8.63 -3.21 3.78
C LYS A 100 -8.39 -4.64 4.27
N THR A 101 -7.40 -5.32 3.73
CA THR A 101 -7.06 -6.70 4.11
C THR A 101 -6.53 -6.77 5.55
N ALA A 102 -5.66 -5.83 5.92
CA ALA A 102 -5.10 -5.74 7.26
C ALA A 102 -6.17 -5.42 8.32
N ILE A 103 -7.12 -4.52 8.00
CA ILE A 103 -8.26 -4.18 8.85
C ILE A 103 -9.09 -5.42 9.16
N LEU A 104 -9.48 -6.19 8.13
CA LEU A 104 -10.28 -7.41 8.30
C LEU A 104 -9.59 -8.46 9.20
N LEU A 105 -8.25 -8.57 9.08
CA LEU A 105 -7.47 -9.49 9.88
C LEU A 105 -7.41 -9.06 11.35
N THR A 106 -7.18 -7.77 11.57
CA THR A 106 -7.05 -7.17 12.90
C THR A 106 -8.40 -7.15 13.63
N ASP A 107 -9.49 -6.85 12.93
CA ASP A 107 -10.84 -6.84 13.51
C ASP A 107 -11.24 -8.22 14.03
N TYR A 108 -11.00 -9.26 13.24
CA TYR A 108 -11.26 -10.63 13.70
C TYR A 108 -10.38 -11.04 14.90
N ALA A 109 -9.13 -10.61 14.94
CA ALA A 109 -8.24 -10.86 16.08
C ALA A 109 -8.75 -10.17 17.36
N LEU A 110 -9.29 -8.94 17.24
CA LEU A 110 -9.91 -8.22 18.34
C LEU A 110 -11.18 -8.90 18.84
N GLN A 111 -12.05 -9.37 17.94
CA GLN A 111 -13.26 -10.10 18.30
C GLN A 111 -12.91 -11.38 19.07
N ALA A 112 -11.98 -12.18 18.55
CA ALA A 112 -11.49 -13.39 19.21
C ALA A 112 -10.86 -13.10 20.60
N ARG A 113 -10.24 -11.93 20.75
CA ARG A 113 -9.71 -11.48 22.05
C ARG A 113 -10.82 -11.13 23.03
N LYS A 114 -11.89 -10.48 22.59
CA LYS A 114 -13.09 -10.17 23.41
C LYS A 114 -13.80 -11.43 23.88
N GLU A 115 -13.76 -12.52 23.11
CA GLU A 115 -14.26 -13.84 23.48
C GLU A 115 -13.41 -14.59 24.53
N GLY A 116 -12.32 -13.98 24.99
CA GLY A 116 -11.49 -14.52 26.07
C GLY A 116 -10.28 -15.34 25.63
N LEU A 117 -9.98 -15.41 24.32
CA LEU A 117 -8.80 -16.09 23.82
C LEU A 117 -7.51 -15.34 24.22
N SER A 118 -6.42 -16.08 24.43
CA SER A 118 -5.11 -15.46 24.69
C SER A 118 -4.64 -14.67 23.46
N LEU A 119 -3.84 -13.61 23.66
CA LEU A 119 -3.35 -12.72 22.60
C LEU A 119 -2.77 -13.47 21.40
N VAL A 120 -1.91 -14.43 21.65
CA VAL A 120 -1.26 -15.22 20.59
C VAL A 120 -2.27 -16.12 19.89
N ARG A 121 -3.19 -16.73 20.63
CA ARG A 121 -4.25 -17.59 20.04
C ARG A 121 -5.23 -16.77 19.22
N SER A 122 -5.59 -15.57 19.65
CA SER A 122 -6.46 -14.65 18.89
C SER A 122 -5.84 -14.28 17.55
N ALA A 123 -4.56 -13.89 17.54
CA ALA A 123 -3.83 -13.55 16.33
C ALA A 123 -3.70 -14.76 15.38
N LEU A 124 -3.39 -15.94 15.91
CA LEU A 124 -3.24 -17.15 15.11
C LEU A 124 -4.58 -17.66 14.56
N SER A 125 -5.64 -17.57 15.35
CA SER A 125 -7.00 -17.89 14.92
C SER A 125 -7.46 -16.98 13.80
N SER A 126 -7.24 -15.67 13.93
CA SER A 126 -7.53 -14.69 12.89
C SER A 126 -6.80 -15.02 11.59
N ALA A 127 -5.50 -15.29 11.66
CA ALA A 127 -4.71 -15.64 10.49
C ALA A 127 -5.25 -16.91 9.81
N LYS A 128 -5.58 -17.97 10.56
CA LYS A 128 -6.10 -19.23 10.01
C LYS A 128 -7.47 -19.07 9.36
N VAL A 129 -8.40 -18.40 10.02
CA VAL A 129 -9.80 -18.26 9.54
C VAL A 129 -9.86 -17.33 8.33
N ARG A 130 -9.08 -16.23 8.34
CA ARG A 130 -9.09 -15.22 7.29
C ARG A 130 -8.14 -15.50 6.14
N LEU A 131 -7.24 -16.47 6.27
CA LEU A 131 -6.28 -16.84 5.21
C LEU A 131 -6.97 -17.13 3.88
N ARG A 132 -8.00 -17.98 3.89
CA ARG A 132 -8.71 -18.38 2.67
C ARG A 132 -9.41 -17.20 1.98
N PRO A 133 -10.25 -16.38 2.64
CA PRO A 133 -10.84 -15.18 2.03
C PRO A 133 -9.80 -14.19 1.51
N ILE A 134 -8.72 -13.96 2.25
CA ILE A 134 -7.64 -13.04 1.84
C ILE A 134 -6.96 -13.54 0.56
N LEU A 135 -6.59 -14.82 0.51
CA LEU A 135 -5.97 -15.39 -0.69
C LEU A 135 -6.92 -15.36 -1.88
N MET A 136 -8.21 -15.64 -1.69
CA MET A 136 -9.19 -15.55 -2.77
C MET A 136 -9.28 -14.14 -3.35
N THR A 137 -9.40 -13.13 -2.50
CA THR A 137 -9.50 -11.73 -2.96
C THR A 137 -8.21 -11.24 -3.60
N SER A 138 -7.05 -11.56 -3.04
CA SER A 138 -5.77 -11.15 -3.61
C SER A 138 -5.49 -11.84 -4.94
N LEU A 139 -5.77 -13.14 -5.07
CA LEU A 139 -5.62 -13.85 -6.34
C LEU A 139 -6.57 -13.31 -7.41
N THR A 140 -7.83 -13.04 -7.07
CA THR A 140 -8.80 -12.45 -8.01
C THR A 140 -8.33 -11.08 -8.49
N MET A 141 -7.79 -10.23 -7.61
CA MET A 141 -7.22 -8.93 -7.98
C MET A 141 -6.00 -9.07 -8.87
N ILE A 142 -5.07 -9.98 -8.53
CA ILE A 142 -3.87 -10.24 -9.33
C ILE A 142 -4.28 -10.70 -10.74
N ILE A 143 -5.16 -11.70 -10.84
CA ILE A 143 -5.64 -12.21 -12.14
C ILE A 143 -6.36 -11.11 -12.92
N GLY A 144 -7.20 -10.31 -12.27
CA GLY A 144 -7.91 -9.19 -12.89
C GLY A 144 -7.00 -8.08 -13.42
N MET A 145 -5.83 -7.90 -12.81
CA MET A 145 -4.83 -6.91 -13.25
C MET A 145 -3.82 -7.45 -14.26
N LEU A 146 -3.73 -8.77 -14.46
CA LEU A 146 -2.82 -9.36 -15.46
C LEU A 146 -3.03 -8.80 -16.88
N PRO A 147 -4.25 -8.62 -17.40
CA PRO A 147 -4.45 -8.03 -18.72
C PRO A 147 -3.86 -6.62 -18.85
N LEU A 148 -3.94 -5.80 -17.80
CA LEU A 148 -3.33 -4.46 -17.78
C LEU A 148 -1.80 -4.53 -17.85
N MET A 149 -1.20 -5.51 -17.19
CA MET A 149 0.26 -5.70 -17.16
C MET A 149 0.83 -6.03 -18.55
N PHE A 150 0.05 -6.72 -19.40
CA PHE A 150 0.42 -7.09 -20.76
C PHE A 150 -0.21 -6.19 -21.83
N ALA A 151 -0.81 -5.07 -21.44
CA ALA A 151 -1.41 -4.14 -22.38
C ALA A 151 -0.39 -3.67 -23.42
N SER A 152 -0.84 -3.56 -24.68
CA SER A 152 -0.04 -3.09 -25.82
C SER A 152 -0.86 -2.07 -26.64
N GLY A 153 -0.18 -1.11 -27.25
CA GLY A 153 -0.82 -0.07 -28.07
C GLY A 153 -0.65 1.34 -27.53
N VAL A 154 -1.40 2.27 -28.09
CA VAL A 154 -1.36 3.70 -27.70
C VAL A 154 -1.89 3.85 -26.27
N GLY A 155 -1.12 4.46 -25.37
CA GLY A 155 -1.50 4.61 -23.95
C GLY A 155 -1.24 3.39 -23.06
N ALA A 156 -0.76 2.28 -23.61
CA ALA A 156 -0.48 1.04 -22.90
C ALA A 156 0.55 1.23 -21.77
N ASN A 157 1.45 2.19 -21.90
CA ASN A 157 2.52 2.41 -20.90
C ASN A 157 1.95 2.75 -19.52
N GLY A 158 0.92 3.59 -19.44
CA GLY A 158 0.24 3.89 -18.19
C GLY A 158 -0.47 2.68 -17.59
N SER A 159 -1.26 1.97 -18.37
CA SER A 159 -1.98 0.76 -17.95
C SER A 159 -1.03 -0.33 -17.49
N ARG A 160 0.06 -0.57 -18.23
CA ARG A 160 1.11 -1.52 -17.89
C ARG A 160 1.79 -1.16 -16.57
N THR A 161 2.11 0.10 -16.36
CA THR A 161 2.72 0.59 -15.13
C THR A 161 1.85 0.34 -13.92
N ILE A 162 0.55 0.66 -13.99
CA ILE A 162 -0.42 0.39 -12.92
C ILE A 162 -0.52 -1.13 -12.68
N GLY A 163 -0.66 -1.92 -13.75
CA GLY A 163 -0.77 -3.38 -13.66
C GLY A 163 0.43 -4.01 -12.96
N VAL A 164 1.65 -3.67 -13.37
CA VAL A 164 2.90 -4.17 -12.78
C VAL A 164 3.00 -3.76 -11.31
N CYS A 165 2.70 -2.50 -10.99
CA CYS A 165 2.74 -1.98 -9.63
C CYS A 165 1.79 -2.74 -8.71
N VAL A 166 0.53 -2.89 -9.12
CA VAL A 166 -0.52 -3.53 -8.30
C VAL A 166 -0.29 -5.03 -8.17
N VAL A 167 0.04 -5.73 -9.26
CA VAL A 167 0.33 -7.18 -9.23
C VAL A 167 1.51 -7.47 -8.31
N GLY A 168 2.62 -6.76 -8.48
CA GLY A 168 3.80 -6.93 -7.64
C GLY A 168 3.54 -6.59 -6.18
N GLY A 169 2.87 -5.47 -5.95
CA GLY A 169 2.52 -5.01 -4.60
C GLY A 169 1.53 -5.91 -3.89
N MET A 170 0.53 -6.45 -4.59
CA MET A 170 -0.43 -7.41 -4.01
C MET A 170 0.23 -8.75 -3.71
N LEU A 171 1.08 -9.26 -4.58
CA LEU A 171 1.73 -10.55 -4.39
C LEU A 171 2.63 -10.55 -3.15
N PHE A 172 3.57 -9.61 -3.09
CA PHE A 172 4.48 -9.48 -1.95
C PHE A 172 3.81 -8.87 -0.72
N GLY A 173 2.90 -7.90 -0.93
CA GLY A 173 2.17 -7.25 0.14
C GLY A 173 1.24 -8.19 0.87
N THR A 174 0.51 -9.07 0.19
CA THR A 174 -0.38 -10.04 0.83
C THR A 174 0.39 -11.05 1.67
N LEU A 175 1.51 -11.57 1.15
CA LEU A 175 2.38 -12.48 1.90
C LEU A 175 3.01 -11.78 3.12
N GLY A 176 3.56 -10.59 2.91
CA GLY A 176 4.16 -9.79 3.97
C GLY A 176 3.15 -9.41 5.05
N LEU A 177 1.94 -9.01 4.66
CA LEU A 177 0.86 -8.64 5.55
C LEU A 177 0.37 -9.83 6.40
N LEU A 178 0.24 -11.00 5.78
CA LEU A 178 -0.21 -12.21 6.46
C LEU A 178 0.75 -12.63 7.58
N LEU A 179 2.04 -12.37 7.40
CA LEU A 179 3.08 -12.65 8.42
C LEU A 179 3.22 -11.51 9.43
N SER A 180 3.21 -10.25 8.96
CA SER A 180 3.49 -9.08 9.79
C SER A 180 2.32 -8.71 10.71
N VAL A 181 1.08 -8.73 10.21
CA VAL A 181 -0.07 -8.25 10.98
C VAL A 181 -0.32 -9.05 12.24
N PRO A 182 -0.28 -10.40 12.26
CA PRO A 182 -0.46 -11.14 13.50
C PRO A 182 0.61 -10.83 14.54
N VAL A 183 1.86 -10.66 14.10
CA VAL A 183 3.00 -10.33 14.99
C VAL A 183 2.85 -8.93 15.56
N LEU A 184 2.59 -7.95 14.69
CA LEU A 184 2.39 -6.56 15.09
C LEU A 184 1.18 -6.40 16.00
N PHE A 185 0.08 -7.10 15.71
CA PHE A 185 -1.10 -7.11 16.56
C PHE A 185 -0.77 -7.57 17.99
N VAL A 186 -0.04 -8.67 18.16
CA VAL A 186 0.36 -9.17 19.50
C VAL A 186 1.21 -8.16 20.23
N VAL A 187 2.16 -7.50 19.54
CA VAL A 187 3.05 -6.50 20.14
C VAL A 187 2.26 -5.27 20.59
N PHE A 188 1.47 -4.68 19.69
CA PHE A 188 0.74 -3.45 19.97
C PHE A 188 -0.40 -3.66 20.96
N GLN A 189 -1.12 -4.76 20.89
CA GLN A 189 -2.17 -5.10 21.85
C GLN A 189 -1.59 -5.34 23.25
N LYS A 190 -0.43 -5.97 23.36
CA LYS A 190 0.27 -6.13 24.67
C LYS A 190 0.67 -4.79 25.27
N ILE A 191 1.11 -3.84 24.44
CA ILE A 191 1.44 -2.48 24.87
C ILE A 191 0.17 -1.75 25.34
N GLN A 192 -0.91 -1.86 24.58
CA GLN A 192 -2.20 -1.23 24.89
C GLN A 192 -2.78 -1.75 26.22
N GLU A 193 -2.76 -3.06 26.44
CA GLU A 193 -3.24 -3.65 27.69
C GLU A 193 -2.40 -3.21 28.90
N ARG A 194 -1.09 -3.02 28.73
CA ARG A 194 -0.22 -2.47 29.78
C ARG A 194 -0.54 -1.01 30.10
N VAL A 195 -0.79 -0.20 29.10
CA VAL A 195 -1.13 1.23 29.25
C VAL A 195 -2.52 1.37 29.88
N SER A 196 -3.49 0.56 29.46
CA SER A 196 -4.84 0.56 30.01
C SER A 196 -4.87 0.15 31.47
N LYS A 197 -4.13 -0.91 31.87
CA LYS A 197 -4.01 -1.33 33.28
C LYS A 197 -3.42 -0.24 34.18
N LYS A 198 -2.54 0.61 33.67
CA LYS A 198 -1.94 1.71 34.43
C LYS A 198 -2.92 2.86 34.69
N LYS A 199 -3.95 3.01 33.81
CA LYS A 199 -5.01 4.03 33.99
C LYS A 199 -6.10 3.63 34.99
N THR A 200 -6.28 2.35 35.28
CA THR A 200 -7.32 1.85 36.20
C THR A 200 -6.81 1.78 37.65
N VAL A 201 -5.52 2.00 37.90
CA VAL A 201 -4.87 1.98 39.26
C VAL A 201 -4.60 3.38 39.79
N GLN A 202 -4.98 4.45 39.05
CA GLN A 202 -5.05 5.85 39.51
C GLN A 202 -6.51 6.28 39.69
#